data_12147bee7ec00274f783735f98a47b95
#
_entry.id   12147bee7ec00274f783735f98a47b95
#
_cell.length_a   1.000
_cell.length_b   1.000
_cell.length_c   1.000
_cell.angle_alpha   90.00
_cell.angle_beta   90.00
_cell.angle_gamma   90.00
#
_symmetry.space_group_name_H-M   'P 1'
#
loop_
_entity.id
_entity.type
_entity.pdbx_description
1 polymer ?
#
loop_
_entity_poly.entity_id
_entity_poly.type
_entity_poly.pdbx_seq_one_letter_code
_entity_poly.pdbx_strand_id
1 'polypeptide(L)'
;KGLVYRYSEGVRIKILDDQMKDAGNVKIRLYSPDNNLSGEREKITYLSGWTYNLENGTIEKIKLEKSNIYTNRLNKYWVEMSFVLPNVKKGSVVEYSYMKESSYFENLEPWAFQSDLPTFHNELTYTIPEYFNFQSRMMGNMYSVQREEKWVSDIVGELNFHSKRTNMKVKNLPPVEEEPFVSNACDLPLRVEFQLVTVDLPGQPIWHIAGTYAQLNKKIVETDLWKVATR
;
A
#
# COMPACT_ATOMS: atom_id res chain seq x y z
N LYS A 1 -21.70 8.56 -5.40
CA LYS A 1 -20.28 8.17 -5.50
C LYS A 1 -20.09 6.91 -4.67
N GLY A 2 -19.47 5.88 -5.24
CA GLY A 2 -19.17 4.64 -4.51
C GLY A 2 -18.16 4.85 -3.37
N LEU A 3 -17.99 3.83 -2.52
CA LEU A 3 -16.98 3.81 -1.47
C LEU A 3 -15.59 3.82 -2.11
N VAL A 4 -14.70 4.60 -1.55
CA VAL A 4 -13.28 4.63 -1.94
C VAL A 4 -12.40 4.67 -0.70
N TYR A 5 -11.26 4.01 -0.75
CA TYR A 5 -10.23 4.24 0.25
C TYR A 5 -9.08 5.08 -0.33
N ARG A 6 -8.40 5.80 0.54
CA ARG A 6 -7.22 6.58 0.21
C ARG A 6 -6.01 5.97 0.88
N TYR A 7 -4.98 5.76 0.09
CA TYR A 7 -3.68 5.32 0.52
C TYR A 7 -2.69 6.46 0.29
N SER A 8 -1.94 6.81 1.32
CA SER A 8 -0.88 7.82 1.22
C SER A 8 0.43 7.22 1.70
N GLU A 9 1.48 7.39 0.92
CA GLU A 9 2.82 6.95 1.27
C GLU A 9 3.79 8.11 1.17
N GLY A 10 4.69 8.20 2.14
CA GLY A 10 5.82 9.12 2.13
C GLY A 10 7.09 8.36 2.45
N VAL A 11 8.10 8.51 1.60
CA VAL A 11 9.38 7.80 1.70
C VAL A 11 10.52 8.81 1.70
N ARG A 12 11.50 8.58 2.57
CA ARG A 12 12.77 9.32 2.60
C ARG A 12 13.93 8.35 2.68
N ILE A 13 14.85 8.44 1.74
CA ILE A 13 16.02 7.56 1.63
C ILE A 13 17.30 8.40 1.60
N LYS A 14 18.28 8.02 2.41
CA LYS A 14 19.64 8.55 2.34
C LYS A 14 20.49 7.64 1.46
N ILE A 15 21.09 8.19 0.42
CA ILE A 15 21.96 7.46 -0.49
C ILE A 15 23.37 7.40 0.11
N LEU A 16 23.76 6.24 0.57
CA LEU A 16 25.07 6.02 1.22
C LEU A 16 26.14 5.50 0.25
N ASP A 17 25.72 4.90 -0.85
CA ASP A 17 26.59 4.30 -1.85
C ASP A 17 26.14 4.69 -3.27
N ASP A 18 27.09 4.75 -4.21
CA ASP A 18 26.82 5.02 -5.62
C ASP A 18 26.02 3.91 -6.30
N GLN A 19 26.06 2.67 -5.81
CA GLN A 19 25.26 1.57 -6.30
C GLN A 19 23.76 1.75 -5.98
N MET A 20 23.42 2.61 -5.03
CA MET A 20 22.04 2.89 -4.59
C MET A 20 21.35 4.03 -5.36
N LYS A 21 21.93 4.50 -6.46
CA LYS A 21 21.34 5.60 -7.27
C LYS A 21 19.94 5.25 -7.79
N ASP A 22 19.68 3.97 -8.03
CA ASP A 22 18.38 3.47 -8.49
C ASP A 22 17.26 3.59 -7.45
N ALA A 23 17.58 3.91 -6.20
CA ALA A 23 16.57 4.24 -5.17
C ALA A 23 15.74 5.51 -5.52
N GLY A 24 16.21 6.32 -6.48
CA GLY A 24 15.42 7.41 -7.08
C GLY A 24 14.44 6.99 -8.17
N ASN A 25 14.46 5.73 -8.60
CA ASN A 25 13.58 5.16 -9.64
C ASN A 25 12.39 4.48 -8.98
N VAL A 26 11.25 5.13 -8.96
CA VAL A 26 10.06 4.64 -8.25
C VAL A 26 9.01 4.14 -9.24
N LYS A 27 8.39 3.01 -8.94
CA LYS A 27 7.32 2.39 -9.73
C LYS A 27 6.12 2.12 -8.84
N ILE A 28 4.95 2.59 -9.26
CA ILE A 28 3.68 2.40 -8.58
C ILE A 28 2.73 1.67 -9.51
N ARG A 29 2.28 0.49 -9.11
CA ARG A 29 1.29 -0.28 -9.87
C ARG A 29 -0.11 0.13 -9.47
N LEU A 30 -0.98 0.28 -10.47
CA LEU A 30 -2.37 0.68 -10.32
C LEU A 30 -3.26 -0.36 -10.99
N TYR A 31 -4.24 -0.85 -10.25
CA TYR A 31 -5.25 -1.74 -10.82
C TYR A 31 -6.25 -0.92 -11.63
N SER A 32 -6.28 -1.16 -12.93
CA SER A 32 -7.08 -0.38 -13.88
C SER A 32 -7.52 -1.28 -15.04
N PRO A 33 -8.54 -2.14 -14.84
CA PRO A 33 -9.00 -3.08 -15.85
C PRO A 33 -9.64 -2.35 -17.05
N ASP A 34 -9.35 -2.84 -18.27
CA ASP A 34 -9.83 -2.23 -19.52
C ASP A 34 -11.35 -2.31 -19.67
N ASN A 35 -11.97 -3.42 -19.23
CA ASN A 35 -13.40 -3.70 -19.41
C ASN A 35 -14.25 -3.25 -18.22
N ASN A 36 -13.78 -2.27 -17.45
CA ASN A 36 -14.53 -1.79 -16.30
C ASN A 36 -15.63 -0.83 -16.73
N LEU A 37 -16.84 -1.33 -16.91
CA LEU A 37 -18.03 -0.54 -17.27
C LEU A 37 -18.44 0.44 -16.17
N SER A 38 -18.05 0.21 -14.90
CA SER A 38 -18.34 1.10 -13.79
C SER A 38 -17.33 2.27 -13.68
N GLY A 39 -16.23 2.22 -14.45
CA GLY A 39 -15.17 3.22 -14.38
C GLY A 39 -14.32 3.16 -13.11
N GLU A 40 -14.48 2.11 -12.32
CA GLU A 40 -13.70 1.87 -11.09
C GLU A 40 -12.25 1.56 -11.44
N ARG A 41 -11.32 2.32 -10.92
CA ARG A 41 -9.89 2.15 -11.15
C ARG A 41 -9.11 2.82 -10.03
N GLU A 42 -7.90 2.35 -9.83
CA GLU A 42 -6.94 3.04 -8.98
C GLU A 42 -6.35 4.22 -9.73
N LYS A 43 -6.11 5.30 -9.02
CA LYS A 43 -5.50 6.52 -9.58
C LYS A 43 -4.63 7.22 -8.55
N ILE A 44 -3.55 7.82 -9.02
CA ILE A 44 -2.75 8.74 -8.21
C ILE A 44 -3.41 10.12 -8.27
N THR A 45 -3.75 10.65 -7.11
CA THR A 45 -4.39 11.99 -6.96
C THR A 45 -3.41 13.06 -6.52
N TYR A 46 -2.29 12.65 -5.95
CA TYR A 46 -1.20 13.52 -5.54
C TYR A 46 0.13 12.80 -5.73
N LEU A 47 1.14 13.50 -6.21
CA LEU A 47 2.51 13.03 -6.30
C LEU A 47 3.47 14.22 -6.15
N SER A 48 4.43 14.10 -5.27
CA SER A 48 5.56 15.03 -5.15
C SER A 48 6.85 14.27 -4.89
N GLY A 49 7.97 14.86 -5.30
CA GLY A 49 9.29 14.28 -5.06
C GLY A 49 10.38 15.35 -5.05
N TRP A 50 11.44 15.08 -4.32
CA TRP A 50 12.56 15.97 -4.15
C TRP A 50 13.86 15.20 -3.99
N THR A 51 14.94 15.78 -4.51
CA THR A 51 16.32 15.36 -4.20
C THR A 51 17.01 16.50 -3.48
N TYR A 52 17.68 16.19 -2.40
CA TYR A 52 18.48 17.13 -1.61
C TYR A 52 19.94 16.74 -1.74
N ASN A 53 20.75 17.66 -2.23
CA ASN A 53 22.20 17.52 -2.37
C ASN A 53 22.92 18.56 -1.51
N LEU A 54 24.00 18.16 -0.88
CA LEU A 54 24.88 19.11 -0.20
C LEU A 54 25.98 19.53 -1.18
N GLU A 55 25.94 20.79 -1.64
CA GLU A 55 26.88 21.38 -2.57
C GLU A 55 27.57 22.59 -1.89
N ASN A 56 28.87 22.53 -1.75
CA ASN A 56 29.66 23.63 -1.18
C ASN A 56 29.12 24.15 0.17
N GLY A 57 28.65 23.24 1.03
CA GLY A 57 28.06 23.57 2.33
C GLY A 57 26.64 24.06 2.32
N THR A 58 25.99 24.13 1.15
CA THR A 58 24.58 24.52 0.97
C THR A 58 23.74 23.37 0.49
N ILE A 59 22.52 23.26 1.01
CA ILE A 59 21.56 22.24 0.56
C ILE A 59 20.86 22.74 -0.69
N GLU A 60 21.14 22.09 -1.81
CA GLU A 60 20.38 22.24 -3.04
C GLU A 60 19.15 21.31 -3.03
N LYS A 61 17.97 21.87 -3.28
CA LYS A 61 16.70 21.15 -3.34
C LYS A 61 16.17 21.13 -4.77
N ILE A 62 16.09 19.94 -5.36
CA ILE A 62 15.69 19.74 -6.75
C ILE A 62 14.35 19.00 -6.80
N LYS A 63 13.37 19.58 -7.47
CA LYS A 63 12.01 19.06 -7.55
C LYS A 63 11.88 18.02 -8.67
N LEU A 64 11.03 17.00 -8.42
CA LEU A 64 10.55 16.12 -9.47
C LEU A 64 9.69 16.89 -10.47
N GLU A 65 10.11 16.91 -11.73
CA GLU A 65 9.38 17.55 -12.81
C GLU A 65 8.40 16.56 -13.48
N LYS A 66 7.32 17.10 -14.05
CA LYS A 66 6.29 16.29 -14.74
C LYS A 66 6.86 15.49 -15.91
N SER A 67 7.89 15.99 -16.57
CA SER A 67 8.61 15.33 -17.66
C SER A 67 9.29 14.02 -17.24
N ASN A 68 9.54 13.85 -15.95
CA ASN A 68 10.16 12.65 -15.37
C ASN A 68 9.16 11.65 -14.82
N ILE A 69 7.87 11.84 -15.12
CA ILE A 69 6.77 10.96 -14.70
C ILE A 69 6.20 10.28 -15.94
N TYR A 70 6.17 8.96 -15.93
CA TYR A 70 5.75 8.12 -17.03
C TYR A 70 4.59 7.23 -16.60
N THR A 71 3.71 6.92 -17.55
CA THR A 71 2.60 5.99 -17.28
C THR A 71 2.54 4.99 -18.42
N ASN A 72 2.66 3.71 -18.11
CA ASN A 72 2.66 2.61 -19.06
C ASN A 72 1.59 1.59 -18.69
N ARG A 73 0.84 1.12 -19.68
CA ARG A 73 -0.05 -0.01 -19.49
C ARG A 73 0.76 -1.31 -19.57
N LEU A 74 0.76 -2.09 -18.51
CA LEU A 74 1.48 -3.36 -18.46
C LEU A 74 0.68 -4.50 -19.10
N ASN A 75 -0.62 -4.52 -18.87
CA ASN A 75 -1.57 -5.50 -19.43
C ASN A 75 -3.01 -5.01 -19.27
N LYS A 76 -4.01 -5.87 -19.57
CA LYS A 76 -5.44 -5.54 -19.48
C LYS A 76 -5.95 -5.16 -18.08
N TYR A 77 -5.16 -5.41 -17.02
CA TYR A 77 -5.54 -5.13 -15.63
C TYR A 77 -4.68 -4.08 -14.95
N TRP A 78 -3.43 -3.90 -15.38
CA TRP A 78 -2.44 -3.12 -14.65
C TRP A 78 -1.86 -1.99 -15.46
N VAL A 79 -1.78 -0.84 -14.81
CA VAL A 79 -1.03 0.33 -15.25
C VAL A 79 0.12 0.57 -14.27
N GLU A 80 1.28 0.93 -14.76
CA GLU A 80 2.43 1.35 -13.96
C GLU A 80 2.67 2.84 -14.15
N MET A 81 2.67 3.60 -13.07
CA MET A 81 3.23 4.94 -13.03
C MET A 81 4.66 4.84 -12.50
N SER A 82 5.61 5.38 -13.24
CA SER A 82 7.01 5.43 -12.84
C SER A 82 7.52 6.86 -12.88
N PHE A 83 8.47 7.17 -12.00
CA PHE A 83 9.15 8.46 -12.01
C PHE A 83 10.60 8.32 -11.55
N VAL A 84 11.42 9.25 -11.99
CA VAL A 84 12.86 9.31 -11.69
C VAL A 84 13.16 10.61 -10.99
N LEU A 85 13.65 10.51 -9.74
CA LEU A 85 14.10 11.68 -8.99
C LEU A 85 15.41 12.23 -9.60
N PRO A 86 15.52 13.54 -9.81
CA PRO A 86 16.66 14.13 -10.51
C PRO A 86 17.92 14.15 -9.65
N ASN A 87 19.10 14.11 -10.30
CA ASN A 87 20.43 14.34 -9.69
C ASN A 87 20.72 13.50 -8.45
N VAL A 88 20.28 12.24 -8.41
CA VAL A 88 20.58 11.32 -7.32
C VAL A 88 22.02 10.87 -7.39
N LYS A 89 22.76 11.04 -6.29
CA LYS A 89 24.16 10.64 -6.14
C LYS A 89 24.46 10.22 -4.72
N LYS A 90 25.63 9.65 -4.47
CA LYS A 90 26.10 9.38 -3.11
C LYS A 90 26.04 10.64 -2.27
N GLY A 91 25.47 10.54 -1.07
CA GLY A 91 25.25 11.66 -0.17
C GLY A 91 23.90 12.37 -0.35
N SER A 92 23.16 12.12 -1.43
CA SER A 92 21.81 12.65 -1.61
C SER A 92 20.83 12.13 -0.54
N VAL A 93 19.83 12.94 -0.26
CA VAL A 93 18.58 12.48 0.36
C VAL A 93 17.49 12.60 -0.68
N VAL A 94 16.80 11.51 -0.98
CA VAL A 94 15.63 11.51 -1.83
C VAL A 94 14.38 11.42 -0.97
N GLU A 95 13.35 12.15 -1.37
CA GLU A 95 12.05 12.16 -0.69
C GLU A 95 10.94 12.18 -1.73
N TYR A 96 9.94 11.32 -1.55
CA TYR A 96 8.74 11.39 -2.35
C TYR A 96 7.51 11.06 -1.52
N SER A 97 6.36 11.54 -1.97
CA SER A 97 5.08 11.19 -1.40
C SER A 97 4.02 11.15 -2.48
N TYR A 98 3.08 10.23 -2.33
CA TYR A 98 1.94 10.13 -3.23
C TYR A 98 0.67 9.75 -2.47
N MET A 99 -0.46 10.02 -3.11
CA MET A 99 -1.77 9.59 -2.67
C MET A 99 -2.45 8.81 -3.79
N LYS A 100 -2.90 7.62 -3.46
CA LYS A 100 -3.67 6.73 -4.32
C LYS A 100 -5.12 6.65 -3.81
N GLU A 101 -6.08 6.76 -4.71
CA GLU A 101 -7.48 6.43 -4.46
C GLU A 101 -7.83 5.10 -5.14
N SER A 102 -8.55 4.23 -4.43
CA SER A 102 -9.02 2.94 -4.91
C SER A 102 -10.48 2.72 -4.54
N SER A 103 -11.26 2.22 -5.48
CA SER A 103 -12.63 1.74 -5.25
C SER A 103 -12.65 0.30 -4.71
N TYR A 104 -11.51 -0.38 -4.70
CA TYR A 104 -11.37 -1.79 -4.27
C TYR A 104 -11.09 -1.89 -2.78
N PHE A 105 -11.97 -1.30 -1.96
CA PHE A 105 -11.82 -1.23 -0.51
C PHE A 105 -11.83 -2.60 0.19
N GLU A 106 -12.30 -3.65 -0.47
CA GLU A 106 -12.28 -5.02 0.05
C GLU A 106 -10.85 -5.58 0.17
N ASN A 107 -9.93 -5.04 -0.64
CA ASN A 107 -8.55 -5.48 -0.73
C ASN A 107 -7.60 -4.34 -0.37
N LEU A 108 -7.47 -4.04 0.92
CA LEU A 108 -6.47 -3.08 1.37
C LEU A 108 -5.07 -3.62 1.11
N GLU A 109 -4.20 -2.76 0.61
CA GLU A 109 -2.80 -3.14 0.38
C GLU A 109 -2.11 -3.51 1.69
N PRO A 110 -1.33 -4.60 1.71
CA PRO A 110 -0.45 -4.90 2.83
C PRO A 110 0.55 -3.76 3.02
N TRP A 111 0.90 -3.48 4.27
CA TRP A 111 1.95 -2.53 4.59
C TRP A 111 3.20 -3.25 5.05
N ALA A 112 4.28 -3.12 4.29
CA ALA A 112 5.58 -3.66 4.65
C ALA A 112 6.33 -2.65 5.55
N PHE A 113 6.71 -3.08 6.75
CA PHE A 113 7.57 -2.31 7.63
C PHE A 113 9.06 -2.49 7.30
N GLN A 114 9.40 -3.58 6.64
CA GLN A 114 10.75 -3.97 6.29
C GLN A 114 10.90 -4.11 4.78
N SER A 115 12.05 -3.73 4.25
CA SER A 115 12.41 -3.84 2.84
C SER A 115 13.83 -4.40 2.70
N ASP A 116 14.36 -4.40 1.50
CA ASP A 116 15.75 -4.71 1.18
C ASP A 116 16.75 -3.64 1.67
N LEU A 117 16.25 -2.52 2.22
CA LEU A 117 17.06 -1.46 2.80
C LEU A 117 16.92 -1.41 4.32
N PRO A 118 17.99 -1.06 5.06
CA PRO A 118 17.88 -0.77 6.49
C PRO A 118 16.86 0.34 6.73
N THR A 119 15.91 0.09 7.61
CA THR A 119 14.80 1.01 7.89
C THR A 119 14.96 1.65 9.25
N PHE A 120 15.32 2.93 9.29
CA PHE A 120 15.47 3.67 10.55
C PHE A 120 14.13 3.90 11.25
N HIS A 121 13.09 4.23 10.50
CA HIS A 121 11.74 4.48 10.99
C HIS A 121 10.73 4.13 9.92
N ASN A 122 9.68 3.39 10.31
CA ASN A 122 8.52 3.12 9.48
C ASN A 122 7.26 3.22 10.34
N GLU A 123 6.26 3.93 9.83
CA GLU A 123 5.03 4.21 10.55
C GLU A 123 3.82 4.03 9.62
N LEU A 124 2.86 3.28 10.08
CA LEU A 124 1.56 3.11 9.44
C LEU A 124 0.48 3.69 10.33
N THR A 125 -0.36 4.56 9.77
CA THR A 125 -1.63 4.95 10.39
C THR A 125 -2.77 4.59 9.46
N TYR A 126 -3.74 3.82 9.96
CA TYR A 126 -4.96 3.54 9.23
C TYR A 126 -6.20 3.83 10.06
N THR A 127 -7.27 4.22 9.39
CA THR A 127 -8.55 4.56 10.02
C THR A 127 -9.65 3.76 9.33
N ILE A 128 -10.37 2.95 10.10
CA ILE A 128 -11.43 2.08 9.59
C ILE A 128 -12.74 2.49 10.27
N PRO A 129 -13.78 2.89 9.50
CA PRO A 129 -15.11 3.16 10.03
C PRO A 129 -15.72 1.93 10.71
N GLU A 130 -16.51 2.13 11.75
CA GLU A 130 -17.18 1.06 12.53
C GLU A 130 -18.01 0.09 11.71
N TYR A 131 -18.45 0.53 10.54
CA TYR A 131 -19.23 -0.29 9.60
C TYR A 131 -18.44 -1.38 8.88
N PHE A 132 -17.08 -1.32 8.94
CA PHE A 132 -16.19 -2.25 8.25
C PHE A 132 -15.41 -3.07 9.27
N ASN A 133 -15.65 -4.36 9.29
CA ASN A 133 -14.90 -5.26 10.16
C ASN A 133 -13.69 -5.82 9.41
N PHE A 134 -12.54 -5.17 9.58
CA PHE A 134 -11.27 -5.66 9.07
C PHE A 134 -10.49 -6.40 10.16
N GLN A 135 -9.99 -7.55 9.81
CA GLN A 135 -8.95 -8.23 10.60
C GLN A 135 -7.58 -7.82 10.07
N SER A 136 -6.69 -7.42 10.97
CA SER A 136 -5.28 -7.14 10.65
C SER A 136 -4.39 -8.23 11.23
N ARG A 137 -3.48 -8.75 10.42
CA ARG A 137 -2.55 -9.82 10.80
C ARG A 137 -1.11 -9.39 10.52
N MET A 138 -0.25 -9.55 11.54
CA MET A 138 1.20 -9.38 11.37
C MET A 138 1.78 -10.63 10.75
N MET A 139 2.63 -10.46 9.75
CA MET A 139 3.31 -11.51 9.01
C MET A 139 4.80 -11.22 8.94
N GLY A 140 5.59 -12.24 8.62
CA GLY A 140 7.04 -12.14 8.43
C GLY A 140 7.83 -12.22 9.74
N ASN A 141 9.07 -11.75 9.71
CA ASN A 141 9.98 -11.75 10.85
C ASN A 141 9.44 -10.89 11.99
N MET A 142 9.51 -11.41 13.21
CA MET A 142 8.88 -10.76 14.38
C MET A 142 9.83 -9.73 15.00
N TYR A 143 9.55 -8.46 14.78
CA TYR A 143 10.18 -7.35 15.47
C TYR A 143 9.18 -6.64 16.38
N SER A 144 9.68 -5.85 17.32
CA SER A 144 8.84 -5.05 18.21
C SER A 144 8.12 -3.95 17.44
N VAL A 145 6.79 -4.00 17.44
CA VAL A 145 5.91 -3.00 16.85
C VAL A 145 5.18 -2.27 17.97
N GLN A 146 5.39 -0.95 18.06
CA GLN A 146 4.58 -0.11 18.93
C GLN A 146 3.22 0.09 18.27
N ARG A 147 2.13 -0.20 18.99
CA ARG A 147 0.75 -0.08 18.49
C ARG A 147 -0.09 0.76 19.42
N GLU A 148 -0.75 1.76 18.87
CA GLU A 148 -1.69 2.63 19.57
C GLU A 148 -3.02 2.63 18.81
N GLU A 149 -4.12 2.56 19.55
CA GLU A 149 -5.47 2.57 19.00
C GLU A 149 -6.34 3.60 19.69
N LYS A 150 -7.14 4.31 18.92
CA LYS A 150 -8.14 5.24 19.45
C LYS A 150 -9.36 5.30 18.55
N TRP A 151 -10.50 5.56 19.17
CA TRP A 151 -11.72 5.91 18.45
C TRP A 151 -11.73 7.39 18.14
N VAL A 152 -12.19 7.72 16.95
CA VAL A 152 -12.39 9.10 16.48
C VAL A 152 -13.79 9.22 15.91
N SER A 153 -14.43 10.37 16.11
CA SER A 153 -15.73 10.65 15.49
C SER A 153 -15.50 11.25 14.11
N ASP A 154 -16.21 10.72 13.13
CA ASP A 154 -16.17 11.15 11.74
C ASP A 154 -17.58 11.59 11.30
N ILE A 155 -17.62 12.52 10.33
CA ILE A 155 -18.85 13.03 9.74
C ILE A 155 -18.71 13.01 8.22
N VAL A 156 -19.67 12.39 7.54
CA VAL A 156 -19.75 12.39 6.06
C VAL A 156 -21.17 12.77 5.66
N GLY A 157 -21.35 14.00 5.18
CA GLY A 157 -22.68 14.58 4.94
C GLY A 157 -23.46 14.69 6.26
N GLU A 158 -24.62 14.03 6.37
CA GLU A 158 -25.46 13.96 7.58
C GLU A 158 -25.16 12.74 8.45
N LEU A 159 -24.27 11.85 8.00
CA LEU A 159 -23.94 10.62 8.69
C LEU A 159 -22.82 10.86 9.70
N ASN A 160 -23.13 10.66 10.98
CA ASN A 160 -22.16 10.65 12.08
C ASN A 160 -21.82 9.19 12.42
N PHE A 161 -20.53 8.88 12.51
CA PHE A 161 -20.07 7.53 12.85
C PHE A 161 -18.72 7.58 13.57
N HIS A 162 -18.31 6.44 14.12
CA HIS A 162 -17.01 6.29 14.76
C HIS A 162 -16.07 5.49 13.86
N SER A 163 -14.81 5.88 13.88
CA SER A 163 -13.76 5.14 13.19
C SER A 163 -12.69 4.73 14.18
N LYS A 164 -12.17 3.54 14.02
CA LYS A 164 -11.01 3.07 14.76
C LYS A 164 -9.74 3.48 14.02
N ARG A 165 -8.97 4.37 14.63
CA ARG A 165 -7.65 4.77 14.15
C ARG A 165 -6.58 3.98 14.86
N THR A 166 -5.76 3.27 14.10
CA THR A 166 -4.62 2.49 14.58
C THR A 166 -3.34 3.09 14.04
N ASN A 167 -2.38 3.31 14.91
CA ASN A 167 -1.02 3.72 14.57
C ASN A 167 -0.05 2.60 14.95
N MET A 168 0.84 2.26 14.04
CA MET A 168 1.87 1.23 14.22
C MET A 168 3.22 1.81 13.84
N LYS A 169 4.23 1.64 14.71
CA LYS A 169 5.58 2.18 14.53
C LYS A 169 6.63 1.13 14.76
N VAL A 170 7.65 1.15 13.93
CA VAL A 170 8.86 0.35 14.09
C VAL A 170 10.10 1.21 13.87
N LYS A 171 11.21 0.83 14.48
CA LYS A 171 12.48 1.54 14.35
C LYS A 171 13.63 0.55 14.21
N ASN A 172 14.67 1.00 13.50
CA ASN A 172 15.94 0.28 13.38
C ASN A 172 15.79 -1.17 12.91
N LEU A 173 15.00 -1.37 11.85
CA LEU A 173 14.89 -2.68 11.23
C LEU A 173 16.08 -2.92 10.30
N PRO A 174 16.70 -4.12 10.35
CA PRO A 174 17.68 -4.52 9.36
C PRO A 174 16.98 -4.70 7.99
N PRO A 175 17.75 -4.74 6.89
CA PRO A 175 17.22 -5.16 5.60
C PRO A 175 16.69 -6.59 5.69
N VAL A 176 15.80 -6.95 4.78
CA VAL A 176 15.41 -8.35 4.59
C VAL A 176 16.61 -9.07 3.97
N GLU A 177 17.11 -10.10 4.63
CA GLU A 177 18.14 -10.97 4.09
C GLU A 177 17.49 -12.15 3.34
N GLU A 178 18.06 -12.49 2.19
CA GLU A 178 17.66 -13.70 1.49
C GLU A 178 18.11 -14.91 2.29
N GLU A 179 17.17 -15.71 2.74
CA GLU A 179 17.48 -16.96 3.44
C GLU A 179 17.45 -18.14 2.46
N PRO A 180 18.48 -19.01 2.46
CA PRO A 180 18.47 -20.20 1.64
C PRO A 180 17.32 -21.13 2.08
N PHE A 181 16.68 -21.77 1.13
CA PHE A 181 15.57 -22.72 1.32
C PHE A 181 14.22 -22.10 1.72
N VAL A 182 14.05 -20.78 1.62
CA VAL A 182 12.73 -20.14 1.75
C VAL A 182 11.98 -20.31 0.44
N SER A 183 10.80 -20.89 0.50
CA SER A 183 9.96 -21.12 -0.68
C SER A 183 9.37 -19.86 -1.28
N ASN A 184 9.21 -18.80 -0.46
CA ASN A 184 8.67 -17.52 -0.89
C ASN A 184 9.34 -16.37 -0.12
N ALA A 185 10.23 -15.64 -0.78
CA ALA A 185 10.92 -14.48 -0.20
C ALA A 185 9.95 -13.36 0.26
N CYS A 186 8.73 -13.31 -0.31
CA CYS A 186 7.71 -12.35 0.11
C CYS A 186 7.18 -12.60 1.53
N ASP A 187 7.44 -13.77 2.13
CA ASP A 187 6.98 -14.10 3.48
C ASP A 187 7.92 -13.60 4.58
N LEU A 188 9.14 -13.21 4.22
CA LEU A 188 10.17 -12.76 5.17
C LEU A 188 9.94 -11.35 5.74
N PRO A 189 9.55 -10.32 4.96
CA PRO A 189 9.42 -8.97 5.47
C PRO A 189 8.36 -8.85 6.56
N LEU A 190 8.68 -8.14 7.65
CA LEU A 190 7.68 -7.72 8.61
C LEU A 190 6.64 -6.85 7.91
N ARG A 191 5.38 -7.29 7.92
CA ARG A 191 4.27 -6.58 7.30
C ARG A 191 2.96 -6.79 8.06
N VAL A 192 2.00 -5.91 7.84
CA VAL A 192 0.62 -6.11 8.25
C VAL A 192 -0.25 -6.33 7.01
N GLU A 193 -1.10 -7.34 7.07
CA GLU A 193 -2.10 -7.66 6.08
C GLU A 193 -3.50 -7.40 6.62
N PHE A 194 -4.43 -7.07 5.73
CA PHE A 194 -5.80 -6.74 6.07
C PHE A 194 -6.76 -7.67 5.35
N GLN A 195 -7.77 -8.13 6.07
CA GLN A 195 -8.85 -8.93 5.51
C GLN A 195 -10.19 -8.33 5.92
N LEU A 196 -11.00 -7.92 4.95
CA LEU A 196 -12.38 -7.52 5.21
C LEU A 196 -13.22 -8.78 5.51
N VAL A 197 -13.87 -8.78 6.66
CA VAL A 197 -14.70 -9.90 7.13
C VAL A 197 -16.18 -9.60 6.88
N THR A 198 -16.64 -8.45 7.37
CA THR A 198 -18.04 -8.03 7.20
C THR A 198 -18.15 -6.54 6.95
N VAL A 199 -19.23 -6.16 6.28
CA VAL A 199 -19.68 -4.78 6.12
C VAL A 199 -21.10 -4.67 6.69
N ASP A 200 -21.29 -3.76 7.65
CA ASP A 200 -22.57 -3.52 8.34
C ASP A 200 -22.98 -2.06 8.16
N LEU A 201 -23.62 -1.75 7.04
CA LEU A 201 -24.09 -0.40 6.76
C LEU A 201 -25.49 -0.17 7.31
N PRO A 202 -25.81 1.02 7.85
CA PRO A 202 -27.11 1.33 8.38
C PRO A 202 -28.24 1.08 7.35
N GLY A 203 -29.24 0.32 7.76
CA GLY A 203 -30.39 0.00 6.93
C GLY A 203 -30.14 -1.00 5.79
N GLN A 204 -28.98 -1.65 5.77
CA GLN A 204 -28.63 -2.68 4.80
C GLN A 204 -28.45 -4.03 5.52
N PRO A 205 -28.68 -5.17 4.84
CA PRO A 205 -28.25 -6.47 5.38
C PRO A 205 -26.72 -6.52 5.55
N ILE A 206 -26.26 -7.21 6.59
CA ILE A 206 -24.82 -7.41 6.79
C ILE A 206 -24.24 -8.22 5.64
N TRP A 207 -23.17 -7.70 5.04
CA TRP A 207 -22.43 -8.39 3.99
C TRP A 207 -21.29 -9.19 4.60
N HIS A 208 -21.30 -10.50 4.42
CA HIS A 208 -20.22 -11.39 4.80
C HIS A 208 -19.27 -11.57 3.61
N ILE A 209 -18.08 -11.00 3.68
CA ILE A 209 -17.06 -11.07 2.62
C ILE A 209 -16.19 -12.31 2.84
N ALA A 210 -15.63 -12.47 4.05
CA ALA A 210 -14.90 -13.67 4.41
C ALA A 210 -15.89 -14.74 4.92
N GLY A 211 -15.97 -15.82 4.20
CA GLY A 211 -16.82 -16.97 4.54
C GLY A 211 -16.05 -18.09 5.25
N THR A 212 -16.79 -19.07 5.76
CA THR A 212 -16.19 -20.34 6.21
C THR A 212 -15.58 -21.09 5.01
N TYR A 213 -14.65 -22.03 5.29
CA TYR A 213 -14.12 -22.92 4.25
C TYR A 213 -15.23 -23.63 3.45
N ALA A 214 -16.32 -24.01 4.09
CA ALA A 214 -17.47 -24.64 3.42
C ALA A 214 -18.14 -23.68 2.42
N GLN A 215 -18.32 -22.41 2.79
CA GLN A 215 -18.88 -21.39 1.90
C GLN A 215 -17.92 -21.06 0.76
N LEU A 216 -16.62 -20.99 1.02
CA LEU A 216 -15.59 -20.77 0.00
C LEU A 216 -15.58 -21.95 -1.00
N ASN A 217 -15.56 -23.19 -0.50
CA ASN A 217 -15.61 -24.37 -1.34
C ASN A 217 -16.87 -24.39 -2.22
N LYS A 218 -18.03 -24.04 -1.66
CA LYS A 218 -19.25 -23.93 -2.43
C LYS A 218 -19.11 -22.90 -3.56
N LYS A 219 -18.60 -21.71 -3.27
CA LYS A 219 -18.37 -20.67 -4.29
C LYS A 219 -17.41 -21.15 -5.38
N ILE A 220 -16.31 -21.82 -5.02
CA ILE A 220 -15.32 -22.35 -5.97
C ILE A 220 -15.96 -23.38 -6.90
N VAL A 221 -16.69 -24.34 -6.34
CA VAL A 221 -17.38 -25.40 -7.12
C VAL A 221 -18.45 -24.84 -8.07
N GLU A 222 -19.07 -23.74 -7.71
CA GLU A 222 -20.06 -23.05 -8.54
C GLU A 222 -19.44 -22.21 -9.68
N THR A 223 -18.10 -21.96 -9.66
CA THR A 223 -17.42 -21.20 -10.71
C THR A 223 -17.34 -21.99 -12.02
N ASP A 224 -17.41 -21.28 -13.14
CA ASP A 224 -17.30 -21.90 -14.47
C ASP A 224 -15.92 -22.55 -14.69
N LEU A 225 -14.88 -22.00 -14.08
CA LEU A 225 -13.53 -22.60 -14.12
C LEU A 225 -13.50 -24.01 -13.51
N TRP A 226 -14.15 -24.21 -12.36
CA TRP A 226 -14.25 -25.54 -11.73
C TRP A 226 -15.05 -26.51 -12.59
N LYS A 227 -16.18 -26.08 -13.13
CA LYS A 227 -17.03 -26.89 -14.01
C LYS A 227 -16.33 -27.31 -15.29
N VAL A 228 -15.40 -26.49 -15.80
CA VAL A 228 -14.58 -26.84 -16.97
C VAL A 228 -13.45 -27.81 -16.60
N ALA A 229 -12.83 -27.64 -15.44
CA ALA A 229 -11.72 -28.49 -15.00
C ALA A 229 -12.16 -29.91 -14.58
N THR A 230 -13.45 -30.13 -14.30
CA THR A 230 -14.00 -31.42 -13.83
C THR A 230 -14.81 -32.16 -14.89
N ARG A 231 -14.83 -31.69 -16.14
CA ARG A 231 -15.35 -32.39 -17.32
C ARG A 231 -14.23 -33.15 -18.05
#